data_9c551ddf3ea5bfbb5513d636e8bee95d
#
_entry.id   9c551ddf3ea5bfbb5513d636e8bee95d
#
_cell.length_a   1.000
_cell.length_b   1.000
_cell.length_c   1.000
_cell.angle_alpha   90.00
_cell.angle_beta   90.00
_cell.angle_gamma   90.00
#
_symmetry.space_group_name_H-M   'P 1'
#
loop_
_entity.id
_entity.type
_entity.pdbx_description
1 polymer ?
#
loop_
_entity_poly.entity_id
_entity_poly.type
_entity_poly.pdbx_seq_one_letter_code
_entity_poly.pdbx_strand_id
1 'polypeptide(L)'
;QYLVCTAAVPHPCPTIVREFQKMIGEETKRQILEKGGRLPDAVIAAVGSGSNAIGMFADFIDEKSVRLIGIEPAGHGIESGEHGAPLGHAKVGIYFGMKSPLMQTEDGQVEESYSISAGLDFPSVGPQHAYLQSIGRAEYPSITDDEALNAFQELAKHEGIIPALER
;
A
#
# COMPACT_ATOMS: atom_id res chain seq x y z
N GLN A 1 23.17 6.89 -13.29
CA GLN A 1 22.19 5.84 -13.54
C GLN A 1 21.37 5.67 -12.24
N TYR A 2 20.03 5.76 -12.31
CA TYR A 2 19.16 5.69 -11.14
C TYR A 2 18.34 4.40 -11.20
N LEU A 3 18.17 3.74 -10.04
CA LEU A 3 17.26 2.63 -9.88
C LEU A 3 15.92 3.16 -9.36
N VAL A 4 14.85 3.00 -10.12
CA VAL A 4 13.49 3.41 -9.74
C VAL A 4 12.69 2.16 -9.39
N CYS A 5 12.15 2.10 -8.19
CA CYS A 5 11.39 0.95 -7.68
C CYS A 5 10.00 1.31 -7.14
N THR A 6 9.51 2.53 -7.39
CA THR A 6 8.16 2.94 -7.00
C THR A 6 7.10 2.50 -8.00
N ALA A 7 5.91 2.13 -7.51
CA ALA A 7 4.74 1.88 -8.35
C ALA A 7 3.98 3.16 -8.74
N ALA A 8 4.29 4.29 -8.08
CA ALA A 8 3.63 5.59 -8.29
C ALA A 8 4.34 6.41 -9.36
N VAL A 9 4.27 5.96 -10.60
CA VAL A 9 4.89 6.54 -11.80
C VAL A 9 4.03 6.23 -13.03
N PRO A 10 4.24 6.89 -14.18
CA PRO A 10 3.47 6.59 -15.40
C PRO A 10 3.83 5.23 -16.01
N HIS A 11 2.92 4.72 -16.83
CA HIS A 11 3.16 3.52 -17.66
C HIS A 11 4.45 3.70 -18.50
N PRO A 12 5.30 2.64 -18.63
CA PRO A 12 5.06 1.24 -18.26
C PRO A 12 5.59 0.85 -16.86
N CYS A 13 6.17 1.76 -16.10
CA CYS A 13 6.86 1.43 -14.86
C CYS A 13 5.99 0.70 -13.83
N PRO A 14 4.71 1.06 -13.58
CA PRO A 14 3.86 0.30 -12.64
C PRO A 14 3.72 -1.17 -13.01
N THR A 15 3.64 -1.47 -14.31
CA THR A 15 3.59 -2.85 -14.80
C THR A 15 4.92 -3.57 -14.57
N ILE A 16 6.04 -2.91 -14.87
CA ILE A 16 7.38 -3.45 -14.65
C ILE A 16 7.58 -3.75 -13.16
N VAL A 17 7.25 -2.81 -12.29
CA VAL A 17 7.38 -2.98 -10.84
C VAL A 17 6.53 -4.14 -10.35
N ARG A 18 5.25 -4.21 -10.77
CA ARG A 18 4.38 -5.35 -10.43
C ARG A 18 4.98 -6.68 -10.87
N GLU A 19 5.44 -6.79 -12.11
CA GLU A 19 5.98 -8.04 -12.65
C GLU A 19 7.25 -8.51 -11.91
N PHE A 20 8.10 -7.59 -11.45
CA PHE A 20 9.24 -7.96 -10.64
C PHE A 20 8.91 -8.23 -9.17
N GLN A 21 7.90 -7.57 -8.62
CA GLN A 21 7.50 -7.73 -7.21
C GLN A 21 6.50 -8.90 -7.01
N LYS A 22 5.84 -9.38 -8.05
CA LYS A 22 4.79 -10.41 -7.93
C LYS A 22 5.28 -11.74 -7.35
N MET A 23 6.58 -12.02 -7.40
CA MET A 23 7.17 -13.19 -6.75
C MET A 23 6.82 -13.25 -5.24
N ILE A 24 6.58 -12.10 -4.61
CA ILE A 24 6.15 -12.02 -3.20
C ILE A 24 4.79 -12.73 -3.05
N GLY A 25 3.83 -12.41 -3.91
CA GLY A 25 2.50 -13.04 -3.92
C GLY A 25 2.57 -14.52 -4.34
N GLU A 26 3.32 -14.84 -5.39
CA GLU A 26 3.51 -16.21 -5.88
C GLU A 26 4.07 -17.13 -4.78
N GLU A 27 5.13 -16.70 -4.11
CA GLU A 27 5.72 -17.47 -3.00
C GLU A 27 4.80 -17.56 -1.79
N THR A 28 4.14 -16.46 -1.43
CA THR A 28 3.16 -16.45 -0.33
C THR A 28 2.03 -17.43 -0.59
N LYS A 29 1.46 -17.41 -1.79
CA LYS A 29 0.37 -18.32 -2.19
C LYS A 29 0.81 -19.80 -2.12
N ARG A 30 1.99 -20.10 -2.66
CA ARG A 30 2.56 -21.46 -2.59
C ARG A 30 2.77 -21.89 -1.14
N GLN A 31 3.43 -21.06 -0.33
CA GLN A 31 3.78 -21.40 1.05
C GLN A 31 2.53 -21.58 1.93
N ILE A 32 1.49 -20.74 1.77
CA ILE A 32 0.27 -20.89 2.56
C ILE A 32 -0.52 -22.15 2.18
N LEU A 33 -0.53 -22.52 0.90
CA LEU A 33 -1.14 -23.77 0.45
C LEU A 33 -0.38 -24.99 0.97
N GLU A 34 0.96 -24.98 0.96
CA GLU A 34 1.80 -26.04 1.50
C GLU A 34 1.59 -26.24 3.02
N LYS A 35 1.46 -25.13 3.78
CA LYS A 35 1.34 -25.17 5.23
C LYS A 35 -0.10 -25.31 5.73
N GLY A 36 -1.03 -24.64 5.09
CA GLY A 36 -2.43 -24.51 5.55
C GLY A 36 -3.44 -25.29 4.71
N GLY A 37 -3.05 -25.82 3.55
CA GLY A 37 -3.94 -26.60 2.67
C GLY A 37 -5.03 -25.77 1.98
N ARG A 38 -5.11 -24.46 2.22
CA ARG A 38 -6.11 -23.57 1.63
C ARG A 38 -5.54 -22.16 1.42
N LEU A 39 -6.22 -21.37 0.60
CA LEU A 39 -5.93 -19.94 0.47
C LEU A 39 -6.26 -19.18 1.76
N PRO A 40 -5.61 -18.05 2.02
CA PRO A 40 -5.91 -17.21 3.17
C PRO A 40 -7.27 -16.51 2.99
N ASP A 41 -7.90 -16.11 4.10
CA ASP A 41 -9.12 -15.33 4.05
C ASP A 41 -8.84 -13.87 3.65
N ALA A 42 -7.66 -13.36 3.97
CA ALA A 42 -7.21 -12.02 3.62
C ALA A 42 -5.68 -11.97 3.40
N VAL A 43 -5.28 -11.07 2.53
CA VAL A 43 -3.88 -10.66 2.34
C VAL A 43 -3.79 -9.18 2.69
N ILE A 44 -2.86 -8.83 3.59
CA ILE A 44 -2.70 -7.49 4.12
C ILE A 44 -1.30 -6.99 3.78
N ALA A 45 -1.19 -5.75 3.33
CA ALA A 45 0.10 -5.11 3.06
C ALA A 45 0.03 -3.60 3.32
N ALA A 46 1.12 -3.01 3.78
CA ALA A 46 1.23 -1.56 3.92
C ALA A 46 1.38 -0.89 2.56
N VAL A 47 0.81 0.29 2.41
CA VAL A 47 0.75 1.05 1.16
C VAL A 47 1.24 2.48 1.39
N GLY A 48 2.43 2.78 0.86
CA GLY A 48 2.87 4.13 0.56
C GLY A 48 2.69 4.35 -0.94
N SER A 49 3.75 4.31 -1.74
CA SER A 49 3.61 4.27 -3.22
C SER A 49 3.00 2.96 -3.73
N GLY A 50 3.06 1.88 -2.94
CA GLY A 50 2.35 0.63 -3.15
C GLY A 50 3.11 -0.47 -3.91
N SER A 51 4.43 -0.38 -4.06
CA SER A 51 5.20 -1.37 -4.83
C SER A 51 5.18 -2.76 -4.19
N ASN A 52 5.38 -2.86 -2.87
CA ASN A 52 5.31 -4.14 -2.16
C ASN A 52 3.89 -4.72 -2.17
N ALA A 53 2.90 -3.88 -1.93
CA ALA A 53 1.50 -4.30 -1.87
C ALA A 53 0.98 -4.80 -3.22
N ILE A 54 1.32 -4.14 -4.34
CA ILE A 54 0.93 -4.64 -5.66
C ILE A 54 1.61 -5.97 -5.99
N GLY A 55 2.86 -6.16 -5.54
CA GLY A 55 3.57 -7.43 -5.66
C GLY A 55 2.89 -8.55 -4.88
N MET A 56 2.49 -8.28 -3.63
CA MET A 56 1.75 -9.22 -2.80
C MET A 56 0.36 -9.52 -3.38
N PHE A 57 -0.35 -8.50 -3.86
CA PHE A 57 -1.73 -8.66 -4.35
C PHE A 57 -1.80 -9.32 -5.74
N ALA A 58 -0.77 -9.19 -6.56
CA ALA A 58 -0.78 -9.61 -7.97
C ALA A 58 -1.31 -11.03 -8.17
N ASP A 59 -0.87 -11.97 -7.35
CA ASP A 59 -1.22 -13.39 -7.46
C ASP A 59 -2.58 -13.73 -6.81
N PHE A 60 -3.18 -12.77 -6.12
CA PHE A 60 -4.48 -12.92 -5.44
C PHE A 60 -5.59 -12.07 -6.08
N ILE A 61 -5.29 -11.24 -7.10
CA ILE A 61 -6.30 -10.37 -7.73
C ILE A 61 -7.49 -11.18 -8.25
N ASP A 62 -7.24 -12.33 -8.85
CA ASP A 62 -8.29 -13.19 -9.42
C ASP A 62 -8.94 -14.13 -8.40
N GLU A 63 -8.35 -14.29 -7.22
CA GLU A 63 -8.87 -15.11 -6.13
C GLU A 63 -9.97 -14.36 -5.35
N LYS A 64 -11.20 -14.42 -5.84
CA LYS A 64 -12.33 -13.62 -5.30
C LYS A 64 -12.69 -13.95 -3.84
N SER A 65 -12.30 -15.12 -3.34
CA SER A 65 -12.49 -15.52 -1.94
C SER A 65 -11.48 -14.87 -0.99
N VAL A 66 -10.38 -14.31 -1.50
CA VAL A 66 -9.33 -13.66 -0.71
C VAL A 66 -9.56 -12.15 -0.69
N ARG A 67 -9.71 -11.57 0.49
CA ARG A 67 -9.76 -10.12 0.65
C ARG A 67 -8.35 -9.53 0.44
N LEU A 68 -8.28 -8.40 -0.25
CA LEU A 68 -7.04 -7.63 -0.39
C LEU A 68 -7.17 -6.34 0.40
N ILE A 69 -6.29 -6.14 1.36
CA ILE A 69 -6.35 -5.01 2.29
C ILE A 69 -5.01 -4.28 2.26
N GLY A 70 -5.02 -3.06 1.74
CA GLY A 70 -3.87 -2.17 1.73
C GLY A 70 -3.99 -1.15 2.87
N ILE A 71 -3.04 -1.11 3.78
CA ILE A 71 -3.09 -0.18 4.91
C ILE A 71 -2.31 1.08 4.56
N GLU A 72 -2.99 2.23 4.55
CA GLU A 72 -2.38 3.54 4.36
C GLU A 72 -2.05 4.22 5.71
N PRO A 73 -1.00 5.06 5.78
CA PRO A 73 -0.66 5.78 7.00
C PRO A 73 -1.57 7.00 7.20
N ALA A 74 -2.34 7.00 8.28
CA ALA A 74 -3.10 8.17 8.72
C ALA A 74 -2.26 9.16 9.55
N GLY A 75 -0.99 8.87 9.82
CA GLY A 75 -0.08 9.76 10.52
C GLY A 75 -0.64 10.21 11.88
N HIS A 76 -0.73 11.51 12.08
CA HIS A 76 -1.35 12.12 13.26
C HIS A 76 -2.90 12.18 13.19
N GLY A 77 -3.51 11.52 12.22
CA GLY A 77 -4.93 11.54 11.95
C GLY A 77 -5.27 12.33 10.68
N ILE A 78 -6.24 11.86 9.92
CA ILE A 78 -6.63 12.45 8.63
C ILE A 78 -7.00 13.93 8.77
N GLU A 79 -7.73 14.28 9.82
CA GLU A 79 -8.18 15.66 10.07
C GLU A 79 -7.04 16.64 10.40
N SER A 80 -5.86 16.14 10.76
CA SER A 80 -4.67 16.97 11.01
C SER A 80 -4.05 17.50 9.73
N GLY A 81 -4.30 16.85 8.59
CA GLY A 81 -3.59 17.05 7.32
C GLY A 81 -2.20 16.39 7.27
N GLU A 82 -1.70 15.91 8.39
CA GLU A 82 -0.41 15.22 8.49
C GLU A 82 -0.61 13.70 8.35
N HIS A 83 -0.79 13.24 7.13
CA HIS A 83 -1.00 11.83 6.77
C HIS A 83 -0.42 11.49 5.39
N GLY A 84 -0.38 10.21 5.03
CA GLY A 84 0.03 9.69 3.73
C GLY A 84 -1.01 8.71 3.13
N ALA A 85 -2.31 9.03 3.29
CA ALA A 85 -3.42 8.18 2.88
C ALA A 85 -4.22 8.77 1.70
N PRO A 86 -3.65 8.80 0.47
CA PRO A 86 -4.31 9.43 -0.67
C PRO A 86 -5.53 8.66 -1.18
N LEU A 87 -5.59 7.33 -1.09
CA LEU A 87 -6.68 6.53 -1.68
C LEU A 87 -8.05 6.83 -1.05
N GLY A 88 -8.08 7.03 0.26
CA GLY A 88 -9.33 7.32 0.96
C GLY A 88 -9.69 8.79 1.03
N HIS A 89 -8.71 9.70 0.88
CA HIS A 89 -8.84 11.08 1.35
C HIS A 89 -8.39 12.15 0.35
N ALA A 90 -7.75 11.79 -0.76
CA ALA A 90 -7.24 12.73 -1.74
C ALA A 90 -8.04 12.74 -3.04
N LYS A 91 -7.99 13.87 -3.75
CA LYS A 91 -8.56 14.00 -5.10
C LYS A 91 -7.60 13.42 -6.14
N VAL A 92 -8.17 13.00 -7.28
CA VAL A 92 -7.35 12.57 -8.41
C VAL A 92 -6.60 13.77 -9.00
N GLY A 93 -5.29 13.62 -9.14
CA GLY A 93 -4.39 14.60 -9.72
C GLY A 93 -3.41 14.00 -10.72
N ILE A 94 -2.48 14.83 -11.20
CA ILE A 94 -1.37 14.39 -12.06
C ILE A 94 -0.06 14.58 -11.29
N TYR A 95 0.64 13.47 -11.06
CA TYR A 95 1.90 13.45 -10.34
C TYR A 95 2.96 12.71 -11.15
N PHE A 96 4.06 13.37 -11.50
CA PHE A 96 5.09 12.85 -12.41
C PHE A 96 4.54 12.23 -13.71
N GLY A 97 3.44 12.77 -14.24
CA GLY A 97 2.82 12.29 -15.48
C GLY A 97 1.88 11.07 -15.31
N MET A 98 1.67 10.58 -14.11
CA MET A 98 0.63 9.58 -13.80
C MET A 98 -0.64 10.26 -13.28
N LYS A 99 -1.79 9.68 -13.58
CA LYS A 99 -3.09 10.07 -13.02
C LYS A 99 -3.45 9.12 -11.89
N SER A 100 -3.50 9.66 -10.65
CA SER A 100 -3.78 8.88 -9.43
C SER A 100 -4.29 9.83 -8.33
N PRO A 101 -4.86 9.31 -7.21
CA PRO A 101 -5.09 10.12 -6.02
C PRO A 101 -3.79 10.80 -5.57
N LEU A 102 -3.88 12.09 -5.25
CA LEU A 102 -2.75 12.95 -4.91
C LEU A 102 -3.16 13.92 -3.81
N MET A 103 -2.38 13.99 -2.75
CA MET A 103 -2.51 15.03 -1.75
C MET A 103 -2.11 16.36 -2.39
N GLN A 104 -3.07 17.26 -2.52
CA GLN A 104 -2.90 18.51 -3.26
C GLN A 104 -3.84 19.59 -2.74
N THR A 105 -3.37 20.83 -2.80
CA THR A 105 -4.15 22.03 -2.54
C THR A 105 -5.26 22.20 -3.57
N GLU A 106 -6.17 23.17 -3.33
CA GLU A 106 -7.21 23.52 -4.31
C GLU A 106 -6.64 23.99 -5.66
N ASP A 107 -5.46 24.62 -5.62
CA ASP A 107 -4.73 25.07 -6.83
C ASP A 107 -3.90 23.95 -7.50
N GLY A 108 -3.97 22.71 -6.98
CA GLY A 108 -3.29 21.54 -7.55
C GLY A 108 -1.82 21.44 -7.21
N GLN A 109 -1.32 22.19 -6.23
CA GLN A 109 0.03 22.01 -5.71
C GLN A 109 0.10 20.79 -4.81
N VAL A 110 1.18 20.01 -4.91
CA VAL A 110 1.39 18.84 -4.07
C VAL A 110 1.57 19.27 -2.62
N GLU A 111 0.80 18.68 -1.73
CA GLU A 111 0.98 18.82 -0.28
C GLU A 111 1.97 17.79 0.24
N GLU A 112 2.69 18.15 1.30
CA GLU A 112 3.59 17.21 1.98
C GLU A 112 2.76 16.13 2.66
N SER A 113 3.19 14.90 2.50
CA SER A 113 2.68 13.76 3.27
C SER A 113 3.42 13.64 4.59
N TYR A 114 2.86 12.86 5.50
CA TYR A 114 3.49 12.54 6.78
C TYR A 114 3.22 11.10 7.19
N SER A 115 4.22 10.44 7.71
CA SER A 115 4.12 9.15 8.41
C SER A 115 5.35 8.99 9.31
N ILE A 116 5.17 8.39 10.50
CA ILE A 116 6.30 7.93 11.33
C ILE A 116 7.16 6.91 10.59
N SER A 117 6.57 6.22 9.63
CA SER A 117 7.23 5.28 8.73
C SER A 117 7.71 6.00 7.48
N ALA A 118 9.01 6.25 7.37
CA ALA A 118 9.60 6.97 6.24
C ALA A 118 9.32 6.29 4.89
N GLY A 119 9.17 4.96 4.87
CA GLY A 119 8.85 4.21 3.65
C GLY A 119 7.40 4.37 3.16
N LEU A 120 6.51 4.89 4.02
CA LEU A 120 5.10 5.15 3.72
C LEU A 120 4.78 6.64 3.55
N ASP A 121 5.74 7.52 3.80
CA ASP A 121 5.62 8.96 3.63
C ASP A 121 5.66 9.33 2.15
N PHE A 122 4.50 9.29 1.50
CA PHE A 122 4.36 9.54 0.08
C PHE A 122 2.98 10.16 -0.25
N PRO A 123 2.92 11.28 -0.99
CA PRO A 123 1.69 12.04 -1.19
C PRO A 123 0.72 11.47 -2.24
N SER A 124 1.08 10.36 -2.87
CA SER A 124 0.29 9.73 -3.94
C SER A 124 0.43 8.21 -3.88
N VAL A 125 -0.23 7.49 -4.76
CA VAL A 125 -0.22 6.02 -4.79
C VAL A 125 -0.14 5.51 -6.22
N GLY A 126 0.34 4.29 -6.40
CA GLY A 126 0.38 3.63 -7.70
C GLY A 126 -1.01 3.54 -8.35
N PRO A 127 -1.12 3.84 -9.66
CA PRO A 127 -2.41 3.88 -10.37
C PRO A 127 -3.12 2.51 -10.38
N GLN A 128 -2.39 1.42 -10.20
CA GLN A 128 -3.00 0.08 -10.10
C GLN A 128 -3.78 -0.08 -8.79
N HIS A 129 -3.32 0.50 -7.67
CA HIS A 129 -4.07 0.51 -6.41
C HIS A 129 -5.33 1.35 -6.52
N ALA A 130 -5.25 2.53 -7.13
CA ALA A 130 -6.42 3.37 -7.41
C ALA A 130 -7.45 2.63 -8.25
N TYR A 131 -7.01 1.86 -9.25
CA TYR A 131 -7.89 1.02 -10.05
C TYR A 131 -8.53 -0.10 -9.22
N LEU A 132 -7.74 -0.85 -8.43
CA LEU A 132 -8.27 -1.93 -7.58
C LEU A 132 -9.31 -1.43 -6.57
N GLN A 133 -9.11 -0.23 -6.02
CA GLN A 133 -10.10 0.44 -5.17
C GLN A 133 -11.36 0.76 -5.96
N SER A 134 -11.22 1.40 -7.14
CA SER A 134 -12.35 1.87 -7.93
C SER A 134 -13.30 0.75 -8.38
N ILE A 135 -12.78 -0.46 -8.56
CA ILE A 135 -13.58 -1.64 -8.92
C ILE A 135 -14.01 -2.47 -7.70
N GLY A 136 -13.72 -2.00 -6.47
CA GLY A 136 -14.06 -2.69 -5.23
C GLY A 136 -13.30 -4.01 -5.02
N ARG A 137 -12.14 -4.20 -5.66
CA ARG A 137 -11.35 -5.43 -5.51
C ARG A 137 -10.48 -5.43 -4.28
N ALA A 138 -9.98 -4.27 -3.87
CA ALA A 138 -9.16 -4.10 -2.67
C ALA A 138 -9.71 -2.96 -1.81
N GLU A 139 -9.53 -3.12 -0.51
CA GLU A 139 -9.89 -2.16 0.53
C GLU A 139 -8.64 -1.41 0.98
N TYR A 140 -8.79 -0.11 1.29
CA TYR A 140 -7.65 0.70 1.73
C TYR A 140 -8.03 1.52 2.97
N PRO A 141 -8.12 0.87 4.15
CA PRO A 141 -8.23 1.60 5.41
C PRO A 141 -6.92 2.29 5.75
N SER A 142 -7.01 3.36 6.53
CA SER A 142 -5.86 4.07 7.07
C SER A 142 -5.77 3.90 8.58
N ILE A 143 -4.55 3.86 9.12
CA ILE A 143 -4.28 3.74 10.55
C ILE A 143 -3.33 4.85 11.01
N THR A 144 -3.50 5.30 12.25
CA THR A 144 -2.64 6.32 12.87
C THR A 144 -1.29 5.76 13.29
N ASP A 145 -0.32 6.64 13.52
CA ASP A 145 1.00 6.27 14.02
C ASP A 145 0.91 5.53 15.36
N ASP A 146 0.03 5.96 16.27
CA ASP A 146 -0.18 5.30 17.56
C ASP A 146 -0.74 3.88 17.41
N GLU A 147 -1.70 3.68 16.50
CA GLU A 147 -2.23 2.35 16.18
C GLU A 147 -1.16 1.45 15.57
N ALA A 148 -0.34 1.98 14.67
CA ALA A 148 0.77 1.25 14.06
C ALA A 148 1.82 0.84 15.09
N LEU A 149 2.21 1.74 16.00
CA LEU A 149 3.16 1.45 17.08
C LEU A 149 2.62 0.42 18.06
N ASN A 150 1.33 0.49 18.40
CA ASN A 150 0.69 -0.51 19.25
C ASN A 150 0.69 -1.89 18.57
N ALA A 151 0.32 -1.98 17.30
CA ALA A 151 0.36 -3.22 16.54
C ALA A 151 1.78 -3.79 16.41
N PHE A 152 2.78 -2.93 16.20
CA PHE A 152 4.21 -3.29 16.21
C PHE A 152 4.60 -3.98 17.52
N GLN A 153 4.22 -3.40 18.67
CA GLN A 153 4.53 -3.95 19.97
C GLN A 153 3.80 -5.27 20.24
N GLU A 154 2.52 -5.36 19.84
CA GLU A 154 1.73 -6.59 19.99
C GLU A 154 2.32 -7.73 19.14
N LEU A 155 2.73 -7.46 17.91
CA LEU A 155 3.38 -8.45 17.06
C LEU A 155 4.70 -8.94 17.68
N ALA A 156 5.52 -8.01 18.17
CA ALA A 156 6.78 -8.35 18.84
C ALA A 156 6.55 -9.20 20.10
N LYS A 157 5.53 -8.88 20.89
CA LYS A 157 5.21 -9.56 22.13
C LYS A 157 4.61 -10.96 21.95
N HIS A 158 3.73 -11.11 20.95
CA HIS A 158 3.00 -12.37 20.75
C HIS A 158 3.71 -13.35 19.82
N GLU A 159 4.41 -12.84 18.81
CA GLU A 159 5.05 -13.66 17.78
C GLU A 159 6.59 -13.68 17.87
N GLY A 160 7.19 -12.82 18.72
CA GLY A 160 8.63 -12.68 18.82
C GLY A 160 9.27 -12.08 17.56
N ILE A 161 8.48 -11.40 16.73
CA ILE A 161 8.92 -10.76 15.48
C ILE A 161 9.02 -9.26 15.71
N ILE A 162 10.16 -8.67 15.43
CA ILE A 162 10.34 -7.21 15.39
C ILE A 162 10.21 -6.79 13.92
N PRO A 163 9.05 -6.29 13.48
CA PRO A 163 8.86 -5.86 12.10
C PRO A 163 9.53 -4.52 11.84
N ALA A 164 9.59 -4.10 10.57
CA ALA A 164 9.81 -2.70 10.23
C ALA A 164 8.53 -1.88 10.50
N LEU A 165 8.65 -0.56 10.64
CA LEU A 165 7.48 0.32 10.85
C LEU A 165 6.54 0.34 9.62
N GLU A 166 7.03 -0.09 8.46
CA GLU A 166 6.27 -0.26 7.22
C GLU A 166 5.41 -1.53 7.18
N ARG A 167 5.35 -2.32 8.28
CA ARG A 167 4.66 -3.63 8.26
C ARG A 167 3.81 -3.86 9.47
#